data_7b39d7c9d49fd3350a40f94ba8ce0da4
#
_entry.id   7b39d7c9d49fd3350a40f94ba8ce0da4
#
_cell.length_a   1.000
_cell.length_b   1.000
_cell.length_c   1.000
_cell.angle_alpha   90.00
_cell.angle_beta   90.00
_cell.angle_gamma   90.00
#
_symmetry.space_group_name_H-M   'P 1'
#
loop_
_entity.id
_entity.type
_entity.pdbx_description
1 polymer ?
#
loop_
_entity_poly.entity_id
_entity_poly.type
_entity_poly.pdbx_seq_one_letter_code
_entity_poly.pdbx_strand_id
1 'polypeptide(L)'
;MGMGERVSATGLCAALYAIGSFLTSYLVSPFGRGQFRPAVVLPAIFSIVYGPGVGGLGAAIGTVIADSMKHGSLYLPSLLAAAPGNFIGFYILGKLTRRDFNWRKFSIASQISLWIGCATVAYLYTIVISLLGMLPPSLTPEDLFMLGTSLTLWFFITEYPFVILLVPPILRALKFRGELKGGPSWLISLAIPGAIFLTISLMITFTPASSEILRGLIVKLNPSYALSTLQLIQLLFAGSGAAMTIVGLLLQVRGA
;
A
#
# COMPACT_ATOMS: atom_id res chain seq x y z
N MET A 1 -23.22 17.12 3.15
CA MET A 1 -21.98 17.79 2.77
C MET A 1 -22.19 18.54 1.48
N GLY A 2 -22.03 19.85 1.48
CA GLY A 2 -22.16 20.72 0.31
C GLY A 2 -21.00 20.54 -0.68
N MET A 3 -21.13 21.07 -1.90
CA MET A 3 -20.08 20.96 -2.92
C MET A 3 -18.77 21.62 -2.47
N GLY A 4 -18.83 22.82 -1.89
CA GLY A 4 -17.66 23.53 -1.38
C GLY A 4 -16.89 22.74 -0.31
N GLU A 5 -17.60 22.13 0.64
CA GLU A 5 -16.98 21.29 1.68
C GLU A 5 -16.25 20.07 1.09
N ARG A 6 -16.82 19.46 0.04
CA ARG A 6 -16.17 18.33 -0.64
C ARG A 6 -14.88 18.75 -1.33
N VAL A 7 -14.90 19.89 -2.02
CA VAL A 7 -13.73 20.44 -2.71
C VAL A 7 -12.64 20.76 -1.69
N SER A 8 -12.96 21.47 -0.61
CA SER A 8 -12.03 21.81 0.47
C SER A 8 -11.44 20.57 1.15
N ALA A 9 -12.27 19.57 1.46
CA ALA A 9 -11.83 18.31 2.04
C ALA A 9 -10.92 17.52 1.08
N THR A 10 -11.21 17.53 -0.23
CA THR A 10 -10.36 16.88 -1.24
C THR A 10 -9.00 17.56 -1.33
N GLY A 11 -8.99 18.90 -1.38
CA GLY A 11 -7.75 19.68 -1.40
C GLY A 11 -6.90 19.46 -0.16
N LEU A 12 -7.51 19.45 1.02
CA LEU A 12 -6.82 19.17 2.28
C LEU A 12 -6.25 17.74 2.32
N CYS A 13 -7.05 16.75 1.89
CA CYS A 13 -6.58 15.37 1.77
C CYS A 13 -5.36 15.27 0.84
N ALA A 14 -5.44 15.90 -0.33
CA ALA A 14 -4.36 15.90 -1.31
C ALA A 14 -3.08 16.55 -0.75
N ALA A 15 -3.19 17.70 -0.11
CA ALA A 15 -2.06 18.42 0.48
C ALA A 15 -1.38 17.61 1.59
N LEU A 16 -2.16 17.11 2.56
CA LEU A 16 -1.62 16.31 3.66
C LEU A 16 -0.99 15.01 3.17
N TYR A 17 -1.64 14.33 2.21
CA TYR A 17 -1.10 13.11 1.64
C TYR A 17 0.16 13.37 0.81
N ALA A 18 0.20 14.47 0.06
CA ALA A 18 1.39 14.87 -0.69
C ALA A 18 2.59 15.11 0.23
N ILE A 19 2.41 15.89 1.30
CA ILE A 19 3.46 16.16 2.29
C ILE A 19 3.94 14.87 2.94
N GLY A 20 3.03 14.07 3.47
CA GLY A 20 3.38 12.81 4.15
C GLY A 20 4.07 11.81 3.22
N SER A 21 3.62 11.70 1.97
CA SER A 21 4.23 10.82 0.97
C SER A 21 5.61 11.34 0.52
N PHE A 22 5.78 12.65 0.36
CA PHE A 22 7.06 13.25 0.00
C PHE A 22 8.12 13.02 1.08
N LEU A 23 7.78 13.19 2.35
CA LEU A 23 8.70 13.00 3.48
C LEU A 23 9.25 11.57 3.57
N THR A 24 8.49 10.56 3.13
CA THR A 24 8.90 9.15 3.15
C THR A 24 9.35 8.62 1.78
N SER A 25 9.31 9.44 0.74
CA SER A 25 9.54 9.05 -0.66
C SER A 25 10.96 8.54 -0.95
N TYR A 26 11.91 8.84 -0.07
CA TYR A 26 13.30 8.42 -0.20
C TYR A 26 13.54 6.96 0.25
N LEU A 27 12.59 6.38 0.98
CA LEU A 27 12.58 4.96 1.29
C LEU A 27 11.97 4.19 0.13
N VAL A 28 12.82 3.66 -0.74
CA VAL A 28 12.41 2.88 -1.92
C VAL A 28 12.38 1.39 -1.64
N SER A 29 11.61 0.66 -2.45
CA SER A 29 11.57 -0.80 -2.37
C SER A 29 12.93 -1.43 -2.70
N PRO A 30 13.18 -2.68 -2.27
CA PRO A 30 14.39 -3.41 -2.62
C PRO A 30 14.62 -3.55 -4.15
N PHE A 31 13.56 -3.41 -4.94
CA PHE A 31 13.65 -3.44 -6.41
C PHE A 31 14.11 -2.11 -7.02
N GLY A 32 14.42 -1.11 -6.21
CA GLY A 32 14.78 0.25 -6.66
C GLY A 32 13.60 1.02 -7.30
N ARG A 33 12.39 0.49 -7.16
CA ARG A 33 11.14 1.05 -7.71
C ARG A 33 10.05 1.03 -6.64
N GLY A 34 9.14 2.02 -6.69
CA GLY A 34 8.12 2.15 -5.65
C GLY A 34 8.68 2.72 -4.34
N GLN A 35 7.82 3.32 -3.55
CA GLN A 35 8.20 4.10 -2.35
C GLN A 35 7.41 3.62 -1.14
N PHE A 36 7.97 3.80 0.05
CA PHE A 36 7.29 3.59 1.33
C PHE A 36 6.33 4.73 1.61
N ARG A 37 5.03 4.44 1.86
CA ARG A 37 3.98 5.47 1.98
C ARG A 37 3.04 5.23 3.16
N PRO A 38 3.48 5.35 4.41
CA PRO A 38 2.59 5.22 5.57
C PRO A 38 1.51 6.31 5.63
N ALA A 39 1.71 7.43 4.90
CA ALA A 39 0.73 8.51 4.77
C ALA A 39 -0.61 8.10 4.13
N VAL A 40 -0.73 6.88 3.57
CA VAL A 40 -1.99 6.28 3.09
C VAL A 40 -3.10 6.24 4.14
N VAL A 41 -2.74 6.36 5.41
CA VAL A 41 -3.67 6.56 6.54
C VAL A 41 -4.56 7.77 6.33
N LEU A 42 -4.03 8.85 5.74
CA LEU A 42 -4.77 10.10 5.53
C LEU A 42 -5.91 9.92 4.52
N PRO A 43 -5.67 9.50 3.27
CA PRO A 43 -6.77 9.28 2.33
C PRO A 43 -7.73 8.18 2.80
N ALA A 44 -7.29 7.20 3.60
CA ALA A 44 -8.18 6.23 4.21
C ALA A 44 -9.17 6.91 5.17
N ILE A 45 -8.71 7.79 6.06
CA ILE A 45 -9.56 8.58 6.96
C ILE A 45 -10.52 9.46 6.16
N PHE A 46 -10.03 10.20 5.18
CA PHE A 46 -10.85 11.08 4.35
C PHE A 46 -11.91 10.31 3.55
N SER A 47 -11.60 9.11 3.07
CA SER A 47 -12.55 8.22 2.40
C SER A 47 -13.70 7.80 3.32
N ILE A 48 -13.40 7.51 4.58
CA ILE A 48 -14.38 7.08 5.58
C ILE A 48 -15.24 8.26 6.06
N VAL A 49 -14.59 9.37 6.42
CA VAL A 49 -15.25 10.53 7.03
C VAL A 49 -16.02 11.35 6.01
N TYR A 50 -15.39 11.70 4.91
CA TYR A 50 -15.94 12.63 3.90
C TYR A 50 -16.50 11.92 2.67
N GLY A 51 -16.18 10.66 2.51
CA GLY A 51 -16.73 9.79 1.46
C GLY A 51 -15.72 9.39 0.37
N PRO A 52 -16.09 8.36 -0.43
CA PRO A 52 -15.18 7.67 -1.34
C PRO A 52 -14.53 8.59 -2.38
N GLY A 53 -15.30 9.54 -2.94
CA GLY A 53 -14.75 10.48 -3.93
C GLY A 53 -13.72 11.44 -3.34
N VAL A 54 -13.91 11.90 -2.10
CA VAL A 54 -12.97 12.82 -1.43
C VAL A 54 -11.64 12.14 -1.16
N GLY A 55 -11.66 10.94 -0.56
CA GLY A 55 -10.43 10.21 -0.27
C GLY A 55 -9.73 9.72 -1.54
N GLY A 56 -10.48 9.19 -2.51
CA GLY A 56 -9.93 8.71 -3.78
C GLY A 56 -9.28 9.82 -4.61
N LEU A 57 -9.98 10.94 -4.82
CA LEU A 57 -9.43 12.11 -5.55
C LEU A 57 -8.27 12.74 -4.78
N GLY A 58 -8.40 12.89 -3.45
CA GLY A 58 -7.33 13.41 -2.61
C GLY A 58 -6.06 12.57 -2.71
N ALA A 59 -6.20 11.24 -2.67
CA ALA A 59 -5.08 10.32 -2.84
C ALA A 59 -4.44 10.43 -4.22
N ALA A 60 -5.25 10.45 -5.28
CA ALA A 60 -4.75 10.57 -6.65
C ALA A 60 -3.94 11.86 -6.87
N ILE A 61 -4.52 12.99 -6.50
CA ILE A 61 -3.89 14.31 -6.63
C ILE A 61 -2.62 14.38 -5.75
N GLY A 62 -2.73 13.99 -4.48
CA GLY A 62 -1.61 14.05 -3.54
C GLY A 62 -0.43 13.18 -3.96
N THR A 63 -0.68 12.01 -4.54
CA THR A 63 0.37 11.15 -5.11
C THR A 63 1.12 11.84 -6.25
N VAL A 64 0.40 12.42 -7.21
CA VAL A 64 1.04 13.12 -8.35
C VAL A 64 1.88 14.31 -7.86
N ILE A 65 1.38 15.07 -6.89
CA ILE A 65 2.11 16.19 -6.30
C ILE A 65 3.39 15.69 -5.61
N ALA A 66 3.29 14.68 -4.72
CA ALA A 66 4.44 14.15 -3.99
C ALA A 66 5.54 13.64 -4.92
N ASP A 67 5.16 12.86 -5.93
CA ASP A 67 6.13 12.29 -6.86
C ASP A 67 6.74 13.35 -7.78
N SER A 68 5.93 14.32 -8.22
CA SER A 68 6.43 15.45 -9.03
C SER A 68 7.38 16.34 -8.23
N MET A 69 7.12 16.56 -6.95
CA MET A 69 8.06 17.28 -6.05
C MET A 69 9.38 16.52 -5.92
N LYS A 70 9.34 15.21 -5.76
CA LYS A 70 10.53 14.36 -5.65
C LYS A 70 11.39 14.40 -6.92
N HIS A 71 10.76 14.41 -8.09
CA HIS A 71 11.45 14.35 -9.39
C HIS A 71 11.73 15.75 -10.00
N GLY A 72 11.26 16.82 -9.35
CA GLY A 72 11.44 18.19 -9.82
C GLY A 72 10.61 18.57 -11.07
N SER A 73 9.75 17.68 -11.55
CA SER A 73 8.89 17.88 -12.71
C SER A 73 7.68 16.94 -12.66
N LEU A 74 6.68 17.15 -13.52
CA LEU A 74 5.53 16.25 -13.61
C LEU A 74 5.99 14.82 -13.91
N TYR A 75 5.78 13.92 -12.94
CA TYR A 75 6.19 12.54 -13.06
C TYR A 75 5.09 11.70 -13.70
N LEU A 76 5.21 11.44 -15.00
CA LEU A 76 4.21 10.73 -15.81
C LEU A 76 3.84 9.34 -15.25
N PRO A 77 4.77 8.50 -14.76
CA PRO A 77 4.39 7.20 -14.18
C PRO A 77 3.45 7.34 -12.99
N SER A 78 3.57 8.41 -12.19
CA SER A 78 2.62 8.65 -11.09
C SER A 78 1.26 9.06 -11.61
N LEU A 79 1.21 9.93 -12.59
CA LEU A 79 -0.05 10.39 -13.19
C LEU A 79 -0.82 9.23 -13.85
N LEU A 80 -0.13 8.38 -14.60
CA LEU A 80 -0.75 7.31 -15.41
C LEU A 80 -1.00 6.01 -14.63
N ALA A 81 -0.29 5.78 -13.54
CA ALA A 81 -0.38 4.53 -12.78
C ALA A 81 -0.77 4.74 -11.32
N ALA A 82 0.01 5.54 -10.58
CA ALA A 82 -0.22 5.67 -9.14
C ALA A 82 -1.51 6.45 -8.82
N ALA A 83 -1.84 7.49 -9.59
CA ALA A 83 -3.06 8.26 -9.38
C ALA A 83 -4.33 7.41 -9.58
N PRO A 84 -4.54 6.68 -10.70
CA PRO A 84 -5.71 5.85 -10.86
C PRO A 84 -5.76 4.70 -9.85
N GLY A 85 -4.64 4.05 -9.52
CA GLY A 85 -4.63 2.97 -8.54
C GLY A 85 -4.98 3.44 -7.13
N ASN A 86 -4.41 4.56 -6.68
CA ASN A 86 -4.75 5.17 -5.39
C ASN A 86 -6.21 5.66 -5.36
N PHE A 87 -6.70 6.26 -6.46
CA PHE A 87 -8.11 6.60 -6.57
C PHE A 87 -9.01 5.38 -6.35
N ILE A 88 -8.78 4.30 -7.09
CA ILE A 88 -9.57 3.06 -7.02
C ILE A 88 -9.53 2.48 -5.60
N GLY A 89 -8.35 2.32 -5.02
CA GLY A 89 -8.19 1.73 -3.69
C GLY A 89 -8.97 2.51 -2.62
N PHE A 90 -8.77 3.81 -2.50
CA PHE A 90 -9.44 4.62 -1.48
C PHE A 90 -10.92 4.90 -1.78
N TYR A 91 -11.30 4.91 -3.06
CA TYR A 91 -12.71 4.96 -3.43
C TYR A 91 -13.46 3.70 -2.96
N ILE A 92 -12.88 2.50 -3.20
CA ILE A 92 -13.45 1.23 -2.75
C ILE A 92 -13.53 1.20 -1.22
N LEU A 93 -12.46 1.58 -0.50
CA LEU A 93 -12.47 1.64 0.95
C LEU A 93 -13.62 2.49 1.48
N GLY A 94 -13.74 3.72 0.98
CA GLY A 94 -14.80 4.63 1.39
C GLY A 94 -16.20 4.09 1.05
N LYS A 95 -16.37 3.45 -0.11
CA LYS A 95 -17.66 2.89 -0.53
C LYS A 95 -18.08 1.71 0.34
N LEU A 96 -17.14 0.84 0.71
CA LEU A 96 -17.41 -0.33 1.54
C LEU A 96 -17.66 0.02 3.01
N THR A 97 -17.05 1.11 3.53
CA THR A 97 -17.13 1.47 4.96
C THR A 97 -18.19 2.51 5.29
N ARG A 98 -18.72 3.28 4.31
CA ARG A 98 -19.54 4.46 4.53
C ARG A 98 -20.87 4.21 5.25
N ARG A 99 -21.58 3.09 4.95
CA ARG A 99 -22.95 2.87 5.42
C ARG A 99 -23.01 2.33 6.84
N ASP A 100 -22.14 1.39 7.17
CA ASP A 100 -22.06 0.73 8.47
C ASP A 100 -20.59 0.53 8.83
N PHE A 101 -20.05 1.44 9.62
CA PHE A 101 -18.67 1.35 10.06
C PHE A 101 -18.59 0.47 11.30
N ASN A 102 -18.01 -0.72 11.17
CA ASN A 102 -17.62 -1.57 12.28
C ASN A 102 -16.22 -2.15 12.02
N TRP A 103 -15.58 -2.65 13.07
CA TRP A 103 -14.19 -3.14 13.02
C TRP A 103 -13.97 -4.25 11.99
N ARG A 104 -14.86 -5.24 11.99
CA ARG A 104 -14.75 -6.38 11.05
C ARG A 104 -14.88 -5.92 9.60
N LYS A 105 -15.87 -5.07 9.34
CA LYS A 105 -16.09 -4.53 7.99
C LYS A 105 -14.94 -3.66 7.54
N PHE A 106 -14.41 -2.80 8.42
CA PHE A 106 -13.23 -1.99 8.13
C PHE A 106 -12.02 -2.84 7.80
N SER A 107 -11.73 -3.89 8.59
CA SER A 107 -10.60 -4.80 8.34
C SER A 107 -10.69 -5.47 6.97
N ILE A 108 -11.86 -6.03 6.64
CA ILE A 108 -12.07 -6.70 5.34
C ILE A 108 -12.01 -5.68 4.20
N ALA A 109 -12.68 -4.53 4.36
CA ALA A 109 -12.68 -3.47 3.35
C ALA A 109 -11.27 -2.94 3.09
N SER A 110 -10.45 -2.75 4.13
CA SER A 110 -9.07 -2.31 4.01
C SER A 110 -8.20 -3.33 3.27
N GLN A 111 -8.36 -4.62 3.55
CA GLN A 111 -7.64 -5.66 2.81
C GLN A 111 -8.01 -5.64 1.33
N ILE A 112 -9.31 -5.73 1.01
CA ILE A 112 -9.78 -5.75 -0.38
C ILE A 112 -9.34 -4.49 -1.14
N SER A 113 -9.56 -3.30 -0.55
CA SER A 113 -9.26 -2.04 -1.21
C SER A 113 -7.77 -1.80 -1.42
N LEU A 114 -6.93 -2.14 -0.43
CA LEU A 114 -5.49 -2.00 -0.56
C LEU A 114 -4.90 -3.05 -1.52
N TRP A 115 -5.37 -4.30 -1.50
CA TRP A 115 -4.94 -5.29 -2.49
C TRP A 115 -5.24 -4.83 -3.92
N ILE A 116 -6.46 -4.35 -4.18
CA ILE A 116 -6.85 -3.85 -5.51
C ILE A 116 -6.06 -2.58 -5.85
N GLY A 117 -5.95 -1.63 -4.92
CA GLY A 117 -5.20 -0.39 -5.13
C GLY A 117 -3.72 -0.63 -5.41
N CYS A 118 -3.05 -1.40 -4.54
CA CYS A 118 -1.63 -1.75 -4.68
C CYS A 118 -1.35 -2.51 -5.99
N ALA A 119 -2.19 -3.50 -6.34
CA ALA A 119 -2.06 -4.22 -7.59
C ALA A 119 -2.23 -3.30 -8.80
N THR A 120 -3.26 -2.45 -8.79
CA THR A 120 -3.49 -1.49 -9.88
C THR A 120 -2.30 -0.54 -10.04
N VAL A 121 -1.79 0.04 -8.94
CA VAL A 121 -0.59 0.89 -8.98
C VAL A 121 0.60 0.10 -9.53
N ALA A 122 0.89 -1.08 -9.00
CA ALA A 122 2.09 -1.83 -9.31
C ALA A 122 2.14 -2.27 -10.77
N TYR A 123 1.07 -2.86 -11.26
CA TYR A 123 1.02 -3.34 -12.65
C TYR A 123 0.98 -2.21 -13.67
N LEU A 124 0.14 -1.19 -13.45
CA LEU A 124 0.14 -0.02 -14.34
C LEU A 124 1.49 0.70 -14.32
N TYR A 125 2.11 0.85 -13.15
CA TYR A 125 3.43 1.48 -13.02
C TYR A 125 4.48 0.70 -13.80
N THR A 126 4.53 -0.63 -13.64
CA THR A 126 5.47 -1.48 -14.36
C THR A 126 5.29 -1.38 -15.87
N ILE A 127 4.04 -1.38 -16.36
CA ILE A 127 3.73 -1.20 -17.79
C ILE A 127 4.18 0.19 -18.26
N VAL A 128 3.82 1.25 -17.55
CA VAL A 128 4.14 2.63 -17.94
C VAL A 128 5.65 2.85 -17.99
N ILE A 129 6.40 2.43 -16.96
CA ILE A 129 7.86 2.62 -16.95
C ILE A 129 8.57 1.74 -17.99
N SER A 130 8.01 0.61 -18.37
CA SER A 130 8.48 -0.22 -19.48
C SER A 130 8.27 0.50 -20.82
N LEU A 131 7.07 1.02 -21.06
CA LEU A 131 6.75 1.77 -22.29
C LEU A 131 7.55 3.07 -22.43
N LEU A 132 7.91 3.71 -21.31
CA LEU A 132 8.74 4.91 -21.29
C LEU A 132 10.24 4.60 -21.40
N GLY A 133 10.64 3.33 -21.57
CA GLY A 133 12.06 2.95 -21.67
C GLY A 133 12.85 3.14 -20.38
N MET A 134 12.17 3.21 -19.23
CA MET A 134 12.80 3.40 -17.90
C MET A 134 13.24 2.08 -17.26
N LEU A 135 13.01 0.95 -17.92
CA LEU A 135 13.45 -0.38 -17.52
C LEU A 135 14.47 -0.94 -18.51
N PRO A 136 15.34 -1.87 -18.07
CA PRO A 136 16.25 -2.56 -18.98
C PRO A 136 15.49 -3.27 -20.10
N PRO A 137 15.96 -3.16 -21.37
CA PRO A 137 15.28 -3.76 -22.52
C PRO A 137 15.35 -5.30 -22.53
N SER A 138 16.17 -5.89 -21.65
CA SER A 138 16.30 -7.34 -21.49
C SER A 138 15.19 -7.99 -20.65
N LEU A 139 14.27 -7.20 -20.10
CA LEU A 139 13.14 -7.73 -19.32
C LEU A 139 12.10 -8.36 -20.22
N THR A 140 11.72 -9.60 -19.88
CA THR A 140 10.66 -10.35 -20.57
C THR A 140 9.28 -9.96 -19.99
N PRO A 141 8.17 -10.34 -20.65
CA PRO A 141 6.82 -10.15 -20.08
C PRO A 141 6.66 -10.83 -18.73
N GLU A 142 7.29 -11.99 -18.50
CA GLU A 142 7.31 -12.70 -17.22
C GLU A 142 8.04 -11.90 -16.14
N ASP A 143 9.16 -11.27 -16.49
CA ASP A 143 9.90 -10.38 -15.57
C ASP A 143 9.03 -9.16 -15.18
N LEU A 144 8.30 -8.59 -16.13
CA LEU A 144 7.39 -7.46 -15.85
C LEU A 144 6.23 -7.89 -14.95
N PHE A 145 5.65 -9.07 -15.19
CA PHE A 145 4.61 -9.63 -14.32
C PHE A 145 5.14 -9.84 -12.89
N MET A 146 6.34 -10.40 -12.77
CA MET A 146 6.99 -10.61 -11.46
C MET A 146 7.31 -9.30 -10.76
N LEU A 147 7.78 -8.29 -11.47
CA LEU A 147 8.03 -6.96 -10.89
C LEU A 147 6.73 -6.35 -10.37
N GLY A 148 5.65 -6.41 -11.16
CA GLY A 148 4.33 -5.95 -10.75
C GLY A 148 3.81 -6.68 -9.51
N THR A 149 3.95 -8.01 -9.46
CA THR A 149 3.59 -8.81 -8.28
C THR A 149 4.42 -8.44 -7.05
N SER A 150 5.73 -8.32 -7.22
CA SER A 150 6.66 -7.97 -6.13
C SER A 150 6.38 -6.57 -5.57
N LEU A 151 6.09 -5.60 -6.43
CA LEU A 151 5.70 -4.26 -6.02
C LEU A 151 4.32 -4.24 -5.35
N THR A 152 3.38 -5.06 -5.80
CA THR A 152 2.07 -5.22 -5.13
C THR A 152 2.25 -5.68 -3.69
N LEU A 153 3.06 -6.72 -3.47
CA LEU A 153 3.37 -7.23 -2.13
C LEU A 153 4.09 -6.19 -1.27
N TRP A 154 5.05 -5.48 -1.85
CA TRP A 154 5.77 -4.40 -1.17
C TRP A 154 4.83 -3.29 -0.70
N PHE A 155 3.99 -2.76 -1.59
CA PHE A 155 3.04 -1.71 -1.22
C PHE A 155 2.08 -2.20 -0.14
N PHE A 156 1.50 -3.37 -0.30
CA PHE A 156 0.56 -3.90 0.68
C PHE A 156 1.20 -4.08 2.07
N ILE A 157 2.38 -4.71 2.16
CA ILE A 157 3.04 -4.98 3.45
C ILE A 157 3.49 -3.70 4.15
N THR A 158 3.79 -2.64 3.37
CA THR A 158 4.26 -1.35 3.89
C THR A 158 3.14 -0.34 4.14
N GLU A 159 1.93 -0.57 3.64
CA GLU A 159 0.80 0.34 3.79
C GLU A 159 -0.27 -0.21 4.74
N TYR A 160 -0.61 -1.49 4.60
CA TYR A 160 -1.72 -2.10 5.32
C TYR A 160 -1.61 -2.03 6.85
N PRO A 161 -0.46 -2.32 7.50
CA PRO A 161 -0.33 -2.22 8.95
C PRO A 161 -0.63 -0.82 9.48
N PHE A 162 -0.21 0.22 8.75
CA PHE A 162 -0.49 1.61 9.16
C PHE A 162 -1.97 1.92 9.09
N VAL A 163 -2.67 1.48 8.05
CA VAL A 163 -4.12 1.68 7.93
C VAL A 163 -4.86 0.98 9.07
N ILE A 164 -4.56 -0.28 9.34
CA ILE A 164 -5.25 -1.06 10.38
C ILE A 164 -4.97 -0.54 11.77
N LEU A 165 -3.74 -0.11 12.07
CA LEU A 165 -3.34 0.32 13.40
C LEU A 165 -3.68 1.78 13.69
N LEU A 166 -3.58 2.66 12.71
CA LEU A 166 -3.69 4.11 12.94
C LEU A 166 -5.06 4.69 12.60
N VAL A 167 -5.76 4.17 11.59
CA VAL A 167 -7.07 4.74 11.20
C VAL A 167 -8.10 4.67 12.34
N PRO A 168 -8.31 3.55 13.03
CA PRO A 168 -9.33 3.48 14.07
C PRO A 168 -9.09 4.41 15.28
N PRO A 169 -7.89 4.50 15.86
CA PRO A 169 -7.67 5.44 16.97
C PRO A 169 -7.84 6.90 16.55
N ILE A 170 -7.43 7.25 15.31
CA ILE A 170 -7.63 8.61 14.79
C ILE A 170 -9.12 8.91 14.59
N LEU A 171 -9.90 7.98 14.05
CA LEU A 171 -11.36 8.13 13.92
C LEU A 171 -12.03 8.29 15.28
N ARG A 172 -11.57 7.59 16.32
CA ARG A 172 -12.04 7.79 17.70
C ARG A 172 -11.72 9.17 18.21
N ALA A 173 -10.49 9.64 18.03
CA ALA A 173 -10.06 10.99 18.43
C ALA A 173 -10.86 12.09 17.72
N LEU A 174 -11.23 11.88 16.46
CA LEU A 174 -12.09 12.78 15.68
C LEU A 174 -13.58 12.68 16.06
N LYS A 175 -13.94 11.86 17.06
CA LYS A 175 -15.34 11.60 17.48
C LYS A 175 -16.23 11.20 16.31
N PHE A 176 -15.68 10.42 15.38
CA PHE A 176 -16.43 9.90 14.24
C PHE A 176 -17.60 9.05 14.74
N ARG A 177 -18.83 9.36 14.30
CA ARG A 177 -20.07 8.79 14.81
C ARG A 177 -20.32 7.32 14.42
N GLY A 178 -19.47 6.73 13.60
CA GLY A 178 -19.51 5.29 13.33
C GLY A 178 -19.13 4.55 14.60
N GLU A 179 -20.07 3.89 15.23
CA GLU A 179 -19.75 3.01 16.36
C GLU A 179 -18.82 1.91 15.87
N LEU A 180 -17.61 1.87 16.44
CA LEU A 180 -16.73 0.72 16.36
C LEU A 180 -17.36 -0.42 17.18
N LYS A 181 -18.58 -0.84 16.79
CA LYS A 181 -19.28 -1.98 17.38
C LYS A 181 -18.50 -3.24 17.08
N GLY A 182 -18.36 -4.05 18.10
CA GLY A 182 -17.58 -5.28 18.04
C GLY A 182 -16.09 -5.06 18.24
N GLY A 183 -15.46 -5.88 19.06
CA GLY A 183 -14.01 -5.88 19.22
C GLY A 183 -13.30 -6.18 17.90
N PRO A 184 -12.05 -5.71 17.74
CA PRO A 184 -11.27 -6.02 16.56
C PRO A 184 -10.99 -7.52 16.49
N SER A 185 -11.30 -8.16 15.38
CA SER A 185 -10.76 -9.49 15.10
C SER A 185 -9.32 -9.33 14.63
N TRP A 186 -8.40 -9.21 15.58
CA TRP A 186 -6.97 -9.07 15.29
C TRP A 186 -6.41 -10.28 14.54
N LEU A 187 -7.05 -11.44 14.69
CA LEU A 187 -6.74 -12.63 13.90
C LEU A 187 -6.89 -12.35 12.40
N ILE A 188 -8.06 -11.84 11.99
CA ILE A 188 -8.34 -11.52 10.57
C ILE A 188 -7.59 -10.27 10.12
N SER A 189 -7.44 -9.29 11.01
CA SER A 189 -6.86 -7.98 10.66
C SER A 189 -5.34 -7.99 10.53
N LEU A 190 -4.63 -8.78 11.34
CA LEU A 190 -3.17 -8.77 11.36
C LEU A 190 -2.55 -10.17 11.29
N ALA A 191 -3.04 -11.13 12.09
CA ALA A 191 -2.35 -12.42 12.22
C ALA A 191 -2.39 -13.22 10.90
N ILE A 192 -3.53 -13.32 10.24
CA ILE A 192 -3.66 -14.04 8.96
C ILE A 192 -2.84 -13.38 7.85
N PRO A 193 -2.95 -12.06 7.57
CA PRO A 193 -2.07 -11.40 6.60
C PRO A 193 -0.59 -11.56 6.93
N GLY A 194 -0.22 -11.45 8.21
CA GLY A 194 1.16 -11.68 8.66
C GLY A 194 1.66 -13.10 8.37
N ALA A 195 0.85 -14.11 8.65
CA ALA A 195 1.17 -15.51 8.36
C ALA A 195 1.36 -15.77 6.86
N ILE A 196 0.57 -15.12 6.01
CA ILE A 196 0.74 -15.19 4.54
C ILE A 196 2.10 -14.65 4.13
N PHE A 197 2.53 -13.49 4.65
CA PHE A 197 3.85 -12.93 4.34
C PHE A 197 4.99 -13.78 4.88
N LEU A 198 4.84 -14.39 6.06
CA LEU A 198 5.79 -15.37 6.57
C LEU A 198 5.92 -16.56 5.62
N THR A 199 4.79 -17.11 5.16
CA THR A 199 4.78 -18.22 4.21
C THR A 199 5.48 -17.85 2.91
N ILE A 200 5.21 -16.66 2.36
CA ILE A 200 5.91 -16.17 1.16
C ILE A 200 7.42 -16.07 1.40
N SER A 201 7.84 -15.52 2.55
CA SER A 201 9.26 -15.45 2.90
C SER A 201 9.91 -16.84 3.00
N LEU A 202 9.25 -17.79 3.65
CA LEU A 202 9.72 -19.17 3.74
C LEU A 202 9.81 -19.85 2.36
N MET A 203 8.83 -19.62 1.49
CA MET A 203 8.87 -20.12 0.11
C MET A 203 10.08 -19.55 -0.65
N ILE A 204 10.34 -18.24 -0.56
CA ILE A 204 11.52 -17.62 -1.20
C ILE A 204 12.82 -18.19 -0.62
N THR A 205 12.86 -18.49 0.68
CA THR A 205 14.07 -18.95 1.36
C THR A 205 14.36 -20.43 1.07
N PHE A 206 13.37 -21.29 1.13
CA PHE A 206 13.56 -22.74 1.12
C PHE A 206 13.20 -23.41 -0.22
N THR A 207 12.61 -22.67 -1.17
CA THR A 207 12.32 -23.21 -2.49
C THR A 207 13.32 -22.67 -3.52
N PRO A 208 14.29 -23.46 -3.99
CA PRO A 208 15.33 -22.99 -4.92
C PRO A 208 14.75 -22.30 -6.18
N ALA A 209 13.71 -22.87 -6.78
CA ALA A 209 13.06 -22.28 -7.94
C ALA A 209 12.55 -20.85 -7.68
N SER A 210 11.90 -20.61 -6.54
CA SER A 210 11.39 -19.26 -6.18
C SER A 210 12.53 -18.27 -5.97
N SER A 211 13.60 -18.68 -5.32
CA SER A 211 14.76 -17.82 -5.08
C SER A 211 15.52 -17.51 -6.37
N GLU A 212 15.68 -18.48 -7.26
CA GLU A 212 16.35 -18.31 -8.56
C GLU A 212 15.58 -17.40 -9.50
N ILE A 213 14.27 -17.56 -9.58
CA ILE A 213 13.40 -16.70 -10.38
C ILE A 213 13.49 -15.25 -9.89
N LEU A 214 13.34 -15.01 -8.58
CA LEU A 214 13.42 -13.68 -8.01
C LEU A 214 14.82 -13.06 -8.17
N ARG A 215 15.86 -13.86 -7.96
CA ARG A 215 17.26 -13.46 -8.19
C ARG A 215 17.49 -13.07 -9.65
N GLY A 216 16.96 -13.84 -10.60
CA GLY A 216 17.06 -13.54 -12.02
C GLY A 216 16.48 -12.17 -12.37
N LEU A 217 15.31 -11.84 -11.84
CA LEU A 217 14.72 -10.51 -11.99
C LEU A 217 15.61 -9.42 -11.38
N ILE A 218 16.10 -9.62 -10.15
CA ILE A 218 16.92 -8.62 -9.46
C ILE A 218 18.24 -8.39 -10.19
N VAL A 219 18.89 -9.43 -10.70
CA VAL A 219 20.11 -9.32 -11.52
C VAL A 219 19.88 -8.46 -12.75
N LYS A 220 18.76 -8.62 -13.43
CA LYS A 220 18.41 -7.79 -14.60
C LYS A 220 18.13 -6.33 -14.24
N LEU A 221 17.55 -6.08 -13.04
CA LEU A 221 17.25 -4.72 -12.57
C LEU A 221 18.46 -4.02 -11.99
N ASN A 222 19.26 -4.73 -11.20
CA ASN A 222 20.42 -4.19 -10.49
C ASN A 222 21.46 -5.28 -10.18
N PRO A 223 22.38 -5.57 -11.14
CA PRO A 223 23.34 -6.67 -11.03
C PRO A 223 24.24 -6.58 -9.80
N SER A 224 24.68 -5.36 -9.46
CA SER A 224 25.69 -5.12 -8.42
C SER A 224 25.22 -5.46 -7.01
N TYR A 225 23.91 -5.49 -6.77
CA TYR A 225 23.33 -5.69 -5.44
C TYR A 225 22.36 -6.88 -5.36
N ALA A 226 22.41 -7.78 -6.34
CA ALA A 226 21.39 -8.83 -6.47
C ALA A 226 21.25 -9.72 -5.22
N LEU A 227 22.39 -10.13 -4.61
CA LEU A 227 22.36 -11.00 -3.43
C LEU A 227 21.84 -10.26 -2.19
N SER A 228 22.35 -9.06 -1.91
CA SER A 228 21.91 -8.25 -0.77
C SER A 228 20.45 -7.82 -0.90
N THR A 229 19.98 -7.56 -2.11
CA THR A 229 18.56 -7.24 -2.38
C THR A 229 17.66 -8.44 -2.09
N LEU A 230 18.03 -9.65 -2.51
CA LEU A 230 17.28 -10.86 -2.21
C LEU A 230 17.17 -11.10 -0.70
N GLN A 231 18.29 -11.00 0.02
CA GLN A 231 18.32 -11.14 1.47
C GLN A 231 17.46 -10.08 2.17
N LEU A 232 17.48 -8.84 1.68
CA LEU A 232 16.64 -7.75 2.21
C LEU A 232 15.16 -8.05 2.02
N ILE A 233 14.76 -8.55 0.85
CA ILE A 233 13.36 -8.95 0.58
C ILE A 233 12.91 -10.06 1.54
N GLN A 234 13.74 -11.09 1.71
CA GLN A 234 13.47 -12.19 2.64
C GLN A 234 13.29 -11.68 4.07
N LEU A 235 14.21 -10.83 4.55
CA LEU A 235 14.14 -10.24 5.88
C LEU A 235 12.93 -9.34 6.08
N LEU A 236 12.58 -8.53 5.09
CA LEU A 236 11.40 -7.65 5.15
C LEU A 236 10.10 -8.45 5.24
N PHE A 237 9.94 -9.49 4.42
CA PHE A 237 8.73 -10.31 4.46
C PHE A 237 8.68 -11.17 5.73
N ALA A 238 9.81 -11.74 6.17
CA ALA A 238 9.89 -12.48 7.42
C ALA A 238 9.60 -11.57 8.62
N GLY A 239 10.29 -10.44 8.72
CA GLY A 239 10.17 -9.51 9.84
C GLY A 239 8.78 -8.87 9.93
N SER A 240 8.26 -8.35 8.82
CA SER A 240 6.92 -7.76 8.80
C SER A 240 5.84 -8.80 9.02
N GLY A 241 5.96 -9.98 8.40
CA GLY A 241 5.04 -11.09 8.59
C GLY A 241 5.02 -11.60 10.03
N ALA A 242 6.20 -11.78 10.64
CA ALA A 242 6.32 -12.17 12.05
C ALA A 242 5.72 -11.10 12.98
N ALA A 243 6.07 -9.83 12.78
CA ALA A 243 5.55 -8.73 13.59
C ALA A 243 4.02 -8.66 13.52
N MET A 244 3.45 -8.70 12.32
CA MET A 244 1.98 -8.68 12.14
C MET A 244 1.31 -9.89 12.78
N THR A 245 1.87 -11.09 12.63
CA THR A 245 1.34 -12.32 13.20
C THR A 245 1.37 -12.25 14.73
N ILE A 246 2.53 -11.95 15.31
CA ILE A 246 2.72 -11.91 16.77
C ILE A 246 1.84 -10.82 17.39
N VAL A 247 1.87 -9.60 16.84
CA VAL A 247 1.05 -8.49 17.33
C VAL A 247 -0.43 -8.83 17.20
N GLY A 248 -0.85 -9.41 16.07
CA GLY A 248 -2.24 -9.80 15.86
C GLY A 248 -2.71 -10.86 16.87
N LEU A 249 -1.90 -11.87 17.15
CA LEU A 249 -2.22 -12.89 18.17
C LEU A 249 -2.23 -12.33 19.60
N LEU A 250 -1.23 -11.51 19.95
CA LEU A 250 -1.17 -10.89 21.28
C LEU A 250 -2.36 -9.96 21.55
N LEU A 251 -2.75 -9.16 20.57
CA LEU A 251 -3.91 -8.28 20.69
C LEU A 251 -5.22 -9.07 20.71
N GLN A 252 -5.31 -10.19 19.99
CA GLN A 252 -6.48 -11.06 20.01
C GLN A 252 -6.70 -11.68 21.40
N VAL A 253 -5.62 -12.16 22.04
CA VAL A 253 -5.68 -12.75 23.39
C VAL A 253 -6.03 -11.71 24.46
N ARG A 254 -5.51 -10.47 24.34
CA ARG A 254 -5.81 -9.38 25.29
C ARG A 254 -7.21 -8.77 25.11
N GLY A 255 -7.81 -8.92 23.96
CA GLY A 255 -9.15 -8.39 23.65
C GLY A 255 -10.28 -9.42 23.83
N ALA A 256 -9.92 -10.66 24.16
CA ALA A 256 -10.85 -11.72 24.57
C ALA A 256 -11.04 -11.72 26.07
#